data_dbd39cf8432d6fd8394ae0944ebd5ef1
#
_entry.id   dbd39cf8432d6fd8394ae0944ebd5ef1
#
_cell.length_a   1.000
_cell.length_b   1.000
_cell.length_c   1.000
_cell.angle_alpha   90.00
_cell.angle_beta   90.00
_cell.angle_gamma   90.00
#
_symmetry.space_group_name_H-M   'P 1'
#
loop_
_entity.id
_entity.type
_entity.pdbx_description
1 polymer ?
#
loop_
_entity_poly.entity_id
_entity_poly.type
_entity_poly.pdbx_seq_one_letter_code
_entity_poly.pdbx_strand_id
1 'polypeptide(L)'
;IVRTNPISEELGQLDISLLTQSELSIDAFMLPKLEEVSLVNELPDINIIALLETPKSIRNLEEIAACSKVKGLALGGADLSASLGSTMGWDSLLFARSKIVLEASIHNLFTIDGPYMDIANLESLEEESRKSKALGFNGKAAIHPSQLQVITKSFLPSDQEIEEAQEILSLIHI
;
A
#
# COMPACT_ATOMS: atom_id res chain seq x y z
N ILE A 1 0.22 9.85 8.51
CA ILE A 1 -0.82 9.31 7.62
C ILE A 1 -2.09 9.08 8.43
N VAL A 2 -3.24 9.51 7.91
CA VAL A 2 -4.55 9.30 8.53
C VAL A 2 -5.45 8.55 7.56
N ARG A 3 -6.09 7.46 8.02
CA ARG A 3 -7.12 6.77 7.24
C ARG A 3 -8.48 7.40 7.55
N THR A 4 -9.23 7.76 6.48
CA THR A 4 -10.57 8.35 6.56
C THR A 4 -11.67 7.31 6.36
N ASN A 5 -12.92 7.73 6.43
CA ASN A 5 -14.03 7.00 5.84
C ASN A 5 -13.99 7.11 4.30
N PRO A 6 -14.73 6.24 3.56
CA PRO A 6 -14.78 6.31 2.08
C PRO A 6 -15.26 7.69 1.61
N ILE A 7 -14.53 8.32 0.68
CA ILE A 7 -14.90 9.65 0.15
C ILE A 7 -16.16 9.64 -0.72
N SER A 8 -16.64 8.48 -1.11
CA SER A 8 -17.97 8.30 -1.72
C SER A 8 -19.12 8.50 -0.73
N GLU A 9 -18.84 8.58 0.56
CA GLU A 9 -19.77 8.76 1.64
C GLU A 9 -19.62 10.15 2.25
N GLU A 10 -20.71 10.72 2.81
CA GLU A 10 -20.71 12.03 3.45
C GLU A 10 -19.68 12.14 4.60
N LEU A 11 -19.53 11.06 5.37
CA LEU A 11 -18.53 11.00 6.47
C LEU A 11 -17.09 11.12 5.97
N GLY A 12 -16.76 10.51 4.83
CA GLY A 12 -15.41 10.62 4.25
C GLY A 12 -15.10 12.03 3.77
N GLN A 13 -16.07 12.72 3.19
CA GLN A 13 -15.94 14.12 2.78
C GLN A 13 -15.79 15.04 4.01
N LEU A 14 -16.55 14.77 5.07
CA LEU A 14 -16.45 15.50 6.33
C LEU A 14 -15.07 15.29 6.99
N ASP A 15 -14.57 14.05 7.01
CA ASP A 15 -13.22 13.73 7.54
C ASP A 15 -12.16 14.58 6.84
N ILE A 16 -12.15 14.61 5.51
CA ILE A 16 -11.18 15.41 4.74
C ILE A 16 -11.32 16.90 5.08
N SER A 17 -12.55 17.42 5.12
CA SER A 17 -12.80 18.82 5.42
C SER A 17 -12.28 19.21 6.81
N LEU A 18 -12.58 18.42 7.83
CA LEU A 18 -12.17 18.67 9.21
C LEU A 18 -10.65 18.57 9.39
N LEU A 19 -10.05 17.52 8.81
CA LEU A 19 -8.62 17.26 8.97
C LEU A 19 -7.76 18.28 8.21
N THR A 20 -8.19 18.74 7.04
CA THR A 20 -7.46 19.77 6.28
C THR A 20 -7.56 21.16 6.89
N GLN A 21 -8.59 21.42 7.70
CA GLN A 21 -8.75 22.68 8.46
C GLN A 21 -8.11 22.61 9.85
N SER A 22 -7.64 21.45 10.28
CA SER A 22 -7.00 21.28 11.57
C SER A 22 -5.55 21.78 11.56
N GLU A 23 -4.98 22.03 12.75
CA GLU A 23 -3.56 22.37 12.92
C GLU A 23 -2.62 21.14 12.84
N LEU A 24 -3.18 19.96 12.53
CA LEU A 24 -2.42 18.71 12.44
C LEU A 24 -1.56 18.69 11.17
N SER A 25 -0.29 18.33 11.33
CA SER A 25 0.56 18.03 10.18
C SER A 25 0.26 16.62 9.66
N ILE A 26 -0.44 16.54 8.52
CA ILE A 26 -0.83 15.28 7.89
C ILE A 26 -0.08 15.16 6.56
N ASP A 27 0.84 14.20 6.47
CA ASP A 27 1.64 13.96 5.26
C ASP A 27 0.82 13.35 4.13
N ALA A 28 -0.12 12.46 4.45
CA ALA A 28 -0.99 11.82 3.48
C ALA A 28 -2.29 11.29 4.10
N PHE A 29 -3.33 11.19 3.29
CA PHE A 29 -4.61 10.59 3.62
C PHE A 29 -4.73 9.22 2.97
N MET A 30 -5.06 8.18 3.73
CA MET A 30 -5.36 6.87 3.18
C MET A 30 -6.86 6.78 2.93
N LEU A 31 -7.24 6.69 1.65
CA LEU A 31 -8.64 6.65 1.21
C LEU A 31 -9.08 5.22 0.96
N PRO A 32 -9.99 4.68 1.80
CA PRO A 32 -10.55 3.34 1.61
C PRO A 32 -11.51 3.33 0.41
N LYS A 33 -11.63 2.14 -0.21
CA LYS A 33 -12.57 1.88 -1.31
C LYS A 33 -12.52 2.91 -2.45
N LEU A 34 -11.30 3.40 -2.75
CA LEU A 34 -11.13 4.32 -3.86
C LEU A 34 -11.33 3.56 -5.18
N GLU A 35 -12.41 3.87 -5.87
CA GLU A 35 -12.82 3.20 -7.10
C GLU A 35 -12.80 4.11 -8.32
N GLU A 36 -12.92 5.43 -8.12
CA GLU A 36 -13.05 6.42 -9.19
C GLU A 36 -12.21 7.67 -8.90
N VAL A 37 -11.41 8.09 -9.87
CA VAL A 37 -10.53 9.26 -9.76
C VAL A 37 -11.33 10.57 -9.74
N SER A 38 -12.52 10.60 -10.32
CA SER A 38 -13.39 11.78 -10.31
C SER A 38 -13.59 12.36 -8.91
N LEU A 39 -13.81 11.50 -7.91
CA LEU A 39 -13.96 11.90 -6.51
C LEU A 39 -12.68 12.52 -5.93
N VAL A 40 -11.51 12.06 -6.37
CA VAL A 40 -10.21 12.61 -5.92
C VAL A 40 -9.96 14.00 -6.50
N ASN A 41 -10.41 14.26 -7.72
CA ASN A 41 -10.20 15.55 -8.38
C ASN A 41 -10.89 16.70 -7.65
N GLU A 42 -12.02 16.43 -6.98
CA GLU A 42 -12.79 17.40 -6.20
C GLU A 42 -12.15 17.73 -4.83
N LEU A 43 -11.21 16.89 -4.35
CA LEU A 43 -10.54 17.10 -3.08
C LEU A 43 -9.52 18.26 -3.17
N PRO A 44 -9.18 18.93 -2.03
CA PRO A 44 -8.08 19.87 -1.97
C PRO A 44 -6.74 19.23 -2.39
N ASP A 45 -5.69 20.05 -2.51
CA ASP A 45 -4.35 19.54 -2.84
C ASP A 45 -3.73 18.82 -1.64
N ILE A 46 -3.95 17.52 -1.58
CA ILE A 46 -3.50 16.61 -0.52
C ILE A 46 -2.84 15.37 -1.12
N ASN A 47 -1.88 14.80 -0.41
CA ASN A 47 -1.29 13.52 -0.78
C ASN A 47 -2.21 12.37 -0.39
N ILE A 48 -2.41 11.43 -1.30
CA ILE A 48 -3.33 10.30 -1.14
C ILE A 48 -2.58 8.98 -1.23
N ILE A 49 -2.91 8.06 -0.31
CA ILE A 49 -2.63 6.64 -0.43
C ILE A 49 -3.96 5.95 -0.76
N ALA A 50 -4.08 5.39 -1.94
CA ALA A 50 -5.28 4.67 -2.36
C ALA A 50 -5.31 3.27 -1.73
N LEU A 51 -6.32 2.96 -0.91
CA LEU A 51 -6.52 1.61 -0.36
C LEU A 51 -7.41 0.82 -1.32
N LEU A 52 -6.77 -0.17 -1.97
CA LEU A 52 -7.34 -0.99 -3.03
C LEU A 52 -7.93 -2.26 -2.43
N GLU A 53 -9.21 -2.25 -2.19
CA GLU A 53 -9.91 -3.29 -1.41
C GLU A 53 -11.23 -3.75 -2.04
N THR A 54 -11.47 -3.34 -3.30
CA THR A 54 -12.63 -3.80 -4.08
C THR A 54 -12.19 -4.28 -5.48
N PRO A 55 -12.94 -5.19 -6.12
CA PRO A 55 -12.67 -5.60 -7.51
C PRO A 55 -12.67 -4.41 -8.48
N LYS A 56 -13.51 -3.39 -8.23
CA LYS A 56 -13.59 -2.20 -9.06
C LYS A 56 -12.34 -1.32 -8.93
N SER A 57 -11.78 -1.17 -7.71
CA SER A 57 -10.51 -0.46 -7.51
C SER A 57 -9.34 -1.15 -8.25
N ILE A 58 -9.29 -2.49 -8.23
CA ILE A 58 -8.28 -3.25 -8.98
C ILE A 58 -8.47 -3.12 -10.50
N ARG A 59 -9.72 -3.07 -10.97
CA ARG A 59 -10.01 -2.85 -12.39
C ARG A 59 -9.57 -1.46 -12.86
N ASN A 60 -9.87 -0.42 -12.08
CA ASN A 60 -9.60 0.98 -12.42
C ASN A 60 -8.22 1.47 -11.93
N LEU A 61 -7.33 0.54 -11.57
CA LEU A 61 -6.05 0.85 -10.92
C LEU A 61 -5.14 1.74 -11.77
N GLU A 62 -5.14 1.59 -13.08
CA GLU A 62 -4.37 2.43 -14.01
C GLU A 62 -4.75 3.91 -13.87
N GLU A 63 -6.05 4.22 -13.88
CA GLU A 63 -6.54 5.59 -13.72
C GLU A 63 -6.21 6.14 -12.33
N ILE A 64 -6.37 5.30 -11.28
CA ILE A 64 -6.06 5.66 -9.90
C ILE A 64 -4.57 5.99 -9.75
N ALA A 65 -3.69 5.14 -10.28
CA ALA A 65 -2.25 5.33 -10.20
C ALA A 65 -1.77 6.56 -10.99
N ALA A 66 -2.40 6.87 -12.12
CA ALA A 66 -2.07 8.05 -12.93
C ALA A 66 -2.48 9.39 -12.29
N CYS A 67 -3.31 9.38 -11.24
CA CYS A 67 -3.76 10.60 -10.58
C CYS A 67 -2.62 11.27 -9.81
N SER A 68 -2.33 12.53 -10.12
CA SER A 68 -1.19 13.28 -9.54
C SER A 68 -1.24 13.44 -8.02
N LYS A 69 -2.43 13.40 -7.40
CA LYS A 69 -2.60 13.44 -5.94
C LYS A 69 -2.28 12.11 -5.27
N VAL A 70 -2.35 10.98 -6.00
CA VAL A 70 -2.00 9.67 -5.47
C VAL A 70 -0.48 9.54 -5.38
N LYS A 71 0.03 9.25 -4.19
CA LYS A 71 1.46 9.08 -3.88
C LYS A 71 1.79 7.65 -3.46
N GLY A 72 0.77 6.85 -3.21
CA GLY A 72 0.96 5.46 -2.85
C GLY A 72 -0.28 4.61 -3.03
N LEU A 73 -0.07 3.31 -3.14
CA LEU A 73 -1.07 2.28 -3.29
C LEU A 73 -0.96 1.28 -2.14
N ALA A 74 -2.07 0.95 -1.51
CA ALA A 74 -2.11 -0.04 -0.43
C ALA A 74 -3.12 -1.15 -0.77
N LEU A 75 -2.77 -2.40 -0.47
CA LEU A 75 -3.67 -3.53 -0.65
C LEU A 75 -4.56 -3.72 0.58
N GLY A 76 -5.88 -3.64 0.40
CA GLY A 76 -6.89 -4.03 1.40
C GLY A 76 -7.33 -5.48 1.20
N GLY A 77 -6.45 -6.43 1.52
CA GLY A 77 -6.63 -7.85 1.19
C GLY A 77 -7.87 -8.50 1.79
N ALA A 78 -8.28 -8.10 3.00
CA ALA A 78 -9.45 -8.66 3.68
C ALA A 78 -10.75 -8.35 2.92
N ASP A 79 -11.01 -7.08 2.64
CA ASP A 79 -12.23 -6.65 1.95
C ASP A 79 -12.23 -7.11 0.48
N LEU A 80 -11.06 -7.09 -0.17
CA LEU A 80 -10.93 -7.60 -1.54
C LEU A 80 -11.23 -9.09 -1.62
N SER A 81 -10.65 -9.92 -0.74
CA SER A 81 -10.92 -11.36 -0.73
C SER A 81 -12.38 -11.67 -0.41
N ALA A 82 -12.99 -10.95 0.54
CA ALA A 82 -14.41 -11.08 0.83
C ALA A 82 -15.28 -10.74 -0.40
N SER A 83 -14.97 -9.67 -1.11
CA SER A 83 -15.68 -9.26 -2.33
C SER A 83 -15.53 -10.26 -3.49
N LEU A 84 -14.38 -10.94 -3.55
CA LEU A 84 -14.10 -11.98 -4.55
C LEU A 84 -14.68 -13.36 -4.16
N GLY A 85 -15.15 -13.53 -2.92
CA GLY A 85 -15.56 -14.84 -2.39
C GLY A 85 -14.36 -15.81 -2.27
N SER A 86 -13.14 -15.29 -2.11
CA SER A 86 -11.90 -16.05 -2.03
C SER A 86 -11.32 -16.06 -0.62
N THR A 87 -10.32 -16.92 -0.38
CA THR A 87 -9.51 -16.82 0.83
C THR A 87 -8.58 -15.61 0.75
N MET A 88 -8.10 -15.12 1.90
CA MET A 88 -7.10 -14.05 1.97
C MET A 88 -5.67 -14.59 1.80
N GLY A 89 -5.50 -15.74 1.14
CA GLY A 89 -4.20 -16.36 0.90
C GLY A 89 -3.33 -15.62 -0.10
N TRP A 90 -2.03 -15.92 -0.09
CA TRP A 90 -1.06 -15.34 -1.02
C TRP A 90 -1.48 -15.52 -2.48
N ASP A 91 -1.78 -16.76 -2.88
CA ASP A 91 -2.10 -17.12 -4.28
C ASP A 91 -3.42 -16.49 -4.76
N SER A 92 -4.42 -16.42 -3.87
CA SER A 92 -5.73 -15.83 -4.20
C SER A 92 -5.63 -14.34 -4.54
N LEU A 93 -4.68 -13.62 -3.94
CA LEU A 93 -4.49 -12.18 -4.12
C LEU A 93 -3.24 -11.84 -4.96
N LEU A 94 -2.51 -12.83 -5.49
CA LEU A 94 -1.27 -12.60 -6.23
C LEU A 94 -1.46 -11.72 -7.45
N PHE A 95 -2.55 -11.90 -8.19
CA PHE A 95 -2.89 -11.05 -9.34
C PHE A 95 -3.04 -9.57 -8.93
N ALA A 96 -3.79 -9.30 -7.86
CA ALA A 96 -3.99 -7.95 -7.36
C ALA A 96 -2.65 -7.33 -6.89
N ARG A 97 -1.85 -8.07 -6.12
CA ARG A 97 -0.51 -7.66 -5.69
C ARG A 97 0.38 -7.31 -6.88
N SER A 98 0.46 -8.18 -7.88
CA SER A 98 1.28 -7.98 -9.08
C SER A 98 0.84 -6.76 -9.87
N LYS A 99 -0.48 -6.55 -10.03
CA LYS A 99 -1.01 -5.38 -10.73
C LYS A 99 -0.71 -4.09 -9.97
N ILE A 100 -0.82 -4.08 -8.63
CA ILE A 100 -0.48 -2.92 -7.79
C ILE A 100 0.98 -2.52 -7.98
N VAL A 101 1.91 -3.48 -7.90
CA VAL A 101 3.34 -3.20 -8.08
C VAL A 101 3.65 -2.71 -9.48
N LEU A 102 3.03 -3.31 -10.51
CA LEU A 102 3.19 -2.89 -11.90
C LEU A 102 2.78 -1.42 -12.11
N GLU A 103 1.57 -1.06 -11.71
CA GLU A 103 1.06 0.30 -11.89
C GLU A 103 1.82 1.32 -11.03
N ALA A 104 2.18 0.95 -9.81
CA ALA A 104 3.01 1.78 -8.94
C ALA A 104 4.38 2.07 -9.56
N SER A 105 4.99 1.08 -10.20
CA SER A 105 6.29 1.23 -10.88
C SER A 105 6.23 2.21 -12.06
N ILE A 106 5.15 2.19 -12.84
CA ILE A 106 4.94 3.12 -13.98
C ILE A 106 4.89 4.57 -13.50
N HIS A 107 4.27 4.81 -12.34
CA HIS A 107 4.01 6.15 -11.81
C HIS A 107 4.93 6.55 -10.64
N ASN A 108 5.94 5.73 -10.30
CA ASN A 108 6.85 5.93 -9.17
C ASN A 108 6.12 6.13 -7.83
N LEU A 109 5.11 5.31 -7.57
CA LEU A 109 4.31 5.35 -6.34
C LEU A 109 4.86 4.41 -5.29
N PHE A 110 4.68 4.77 -4.01
CA PHE A 110 4.98 3.90 -2.88
C PHE A 110 3.91 2.80 -2.75
N THR A 111 4.32 1.59 -2.36
CA THR A 111 3.40 0.44 -2.24
C THR A 111 3.42 -0.18 -0.85
N ILE A 112 2.24 -0.49 -0.32
CA ILE A 112 2.03 -1.15 0.98
C ILE A 112 1.21 -2.42 0.76
N ASP A 113 1.78 -3.59 1.07
CA ASP A 113 1.01 -4.84 1.08
C ASP A 113 0.07 -4.91 2.29
N GLY A 114 -0.98 -5.71 2.17
CA GLY A 114 -1.97 -5.92 3.23
C GLY A 114 -1.39 -6.59 4.48
N PRO A 115 -2.05 -6.47 5.65
CA PRO A 115 -1.58 -7.08 6.88
C PRO A 115 -1.71 -8.59 6.85
N TYR A 116 -0.85 -9.27 7.61
CA TYR A 116 -0.98 -10.69 7.92
C TYR A 116 -1.88 -10.87 9.14
N MET A 117 -2.95 -11.66 9.01
CA MET A 117 -4.04 -11.67 10.00
C MET A 117 -3.77 -12.56 11.22
N ASP A 118 -2.95 -13.61 11.10
CA ASP A 118 -2.59 -14.46 12.24
C ASP A 118 -1.45 -13.84 13.04
N ILE A 119 -1.80 -13.11 14.09
CA ILE A 119 -0.86 -12.38 14.95
C ILE A 119 0.13 -13.32 15.64
N ALA A 120 -0.27 -14.57 15.91
CA ALA A 120 0.55 -15.54 16.63
C ALA A 120 1.62 -16.20 15.72
N ASN A 121 1.38 -16.25 14.42
CA ASN A 121 2.25 -16.95 13.47
C ASN A 121 3.25 -16.01 12.81
N LEU A 122 4.32 -15.67 13.54
CA LEU A 122 5.36 -14.75 13.06
C LEU A 122 6.25 -15.37 11.98
N GLU A 123 6.37 -16.68 11.90
CA GLU A 123 7.15 -17.38 10.86
C GLU A 123 6.48 -17.22 9.48
N SER A 124 5.18 -17.49 9.39
CA SER A 124 4.44 -17.28 8.15
C SER A 124 4.33 -15.80 7.78
N LEU A 125 4.28 -14.89 8.77
CA LEU A 125 4.37 -13.43 8.51
C LEU A 125 5.72 -13.09 7.87
N GLU A 126 6.84 -13.63 8.36
CA GLU A 126 8.17 -13.40 7.79
C GLU A 126 8.25 -13.90 6.35
N GLU A 127 7.76 -15.10 6.09
CA GLU A 127 7.71 -15.69 4.73
C GLU A 127 6.89 -14.80 3.78
N GLU A 128 5.67 -14.39 4.17
CA GLU A 128 4.82 -13.55 3.36
C GLU A 128 5.45 -12.15 3.15
N SER A 129 6.10 -11.58 4.17
CA SER A 129 6.79 -10.29 4.06
C SER A 129 7.95 -10.33 3.06
N ARG A 130 8.73 -11.43 3.05
CA ARG A 130 9.80 -11.63 2.06
C ARG A 130 9.23 -11.78 0.64
N LYS A 131 8.12 -12.52 0.47
CA LYS A 131 7.43 -12.62 -0.82
C LYS A 131 6.94 -11.25 -1.29
N SER A 132 6.38 -10.44 -0.39
CA SER A 132 5.94 -9.07 -0.71
C SER A 132 7.11 -8.20 -1.17
N LYS A 133 8.25 -8.21 -0.43
CA LYS A 133 9.47 -7.50 -0.83
C LYS A 133 9.96 -7.97 -2.21
N ALA A 134 10.04 -9.28 -2.41
CA ALA A 134 10.51 -9.87 -3.68
C ALA A 134 9.58 -9.54 -4.87
N LEU A 135 8.28 -9.35 -4.61
CA LEU A 135 7.32 -8.93 -5.64
C LEU A 135 7.48 -7.45 -6.01
N GLY A 136 8.06 -6.61 -5.11
CA GLY A 136 8.32 -5.19 -5.35
C GLY A 136 7.55 -4.24 -4.43
N PHE A 137 6.89 -4.72 -3.38
CA PHE A 137 6.33 -3.83 -2.38
C PHE A 137 7.42 -3.10 -1.58
N ASN A 138 7.14 -1.86 -1.18
CA ASN A 138 8.03 -1.06 -0.33
C ASN A 138 7.82 -1.31 1.17
N GLY A 139 6.66 -1.84 1.54
CA GLY A 139 6.32 -2.14 2.92
C GLY A 139 5.09 -3.03 3.06
N LYS A 140 4.77 -3.38 4.30
CA LYS A 140 3.60 -4.20 4.66
C LYS A 140 2.91 -3.61 5.87
N ALA A 141 1.58 -3.59 5.86
CA ALA A 141 0.81 -3.14 7.00
C ALA A 141 0.92 -4.14 8.17
N ALA A 142 0.95 -3.61 9.40
CA ALA A 142 0.87 -4.39 10.62
C ALA A 142 -0.46 -4.10 11.35
N ILE A 143 -1.06 -5.12 11.97
CA ILE A 143 -2.26 -4.99 12.80
C ILE A 143 -1.94 -5.20 14.29
N HIS A 144 -0.70 -5.55 14.62
CA HIS A 144 -0.27 -5.72 16.01
C HIS A 144 1.21 -5.33 16.17
N PRO A 145 1.61 -4.72 17.30
CA PRO A 145 3.00 -4.31 17.53
C PRO A 145 4.03 -5.44 17.42
N SER A 146 3.68 -6.68 17.79
CA SER A 146 4.57 -7.85 17.67
C SER A 146 5.00 -8.13 16.22
N GLN A 147 4.25 -7.67 15.22
CA GLN A 147 4.55 -7.87 13.81
C GLN A 147 5.62 -6.89 13.29
N LEU A 148 5.78 -5.73 13.93
CA LEU A 148 6.61 -4.64 13.42
C LEU A 148 8.06 -5.05 13.20
N GLN A 149 8.66 -5.75 14.18
CA GLN A 149 10.07 -6.15 14.09
C GLN A 149 10.30 -7.13 12.94
N VAL A 150 9.40 -8.10 12.76
CA VAL A 150 9.49 -9.10 11.69
C VAL A 150 9.36 -8.45 10.32
N ILE A 151 8.34 -7.59 10.14
CA ILE A 151 8.12 -6.87 8.89
C ILE A 151 9.33 -5.97 8.58
N THR A 152 9.77 -5.16 9.52
CA THR A 152 10.91 -4.26 9.32
C THR A 152 12.16 -5.04 8.87
N LYS A 153 12.50 -6.14 9.57
CA LYS A 153 13.64 -6.98 9.21
C LYS A 153 13.51 -7.57 7.81
N SER A 154 12.30 -7.99 7.41
CA SER A 154 12.05 -8.60 6.10
C SER A 154 12.20 -7.61 4.94
N PHE A 155 11.94 -6.32 5.17
CA PHE A 155 12.05 -5.28 4.14
C PHE A 155 13.42 -4.58 4.11
N LEU A 156 14.26 -4.72 5.14
CA LEU A 156 15.62 -4.23 5.10
C LEU A 156 16.45 -5.02 4.07
N PRO A 157 17.45 -4.38 3.42
CA PRO A 157 18.40 -5.12 2.61
C PRO A 157 19.20 -6.10 3.47
N SER A 158 19.52 -7.25 2.91
CA SER A 158 20.45 -8.20 3.52
C SER A 158 21.90 -7.68 3.44
N ASP A 159 22.78 -8.23 4.28
CA ASP A 159 24.21 -7.87 4.24
C ASP A 159 24.80 -8.14 2.85
N GLN A 160 24.39 -9.23 2.19
CA GLN A 160 24.80 -9.57 0.82
C GLN A 160 24.33 -8.52 -0.20
N GLU A 161 23.05 -8.07 -0.13
CA GLU A 161 22.52 -7.01 -1.02
C GLU A 161 23.28 -5.69 -0.82
N ILE A 162 23.72 -5.42 0.43
CA ILE A 162 24.51 -4.23 0.75
C ILE A 162 25.92 -4.34 0.17
N GLU A 163 26.60 -5.49 0.33
CA GLU A 163 27.93 -5.74 -0.22
C GLU A 163 27.94 -5.63 -1.75
N GLU A 164 26.98 -6.30 -2.43
CA GLU A 164 26.83 -6.22 -3.89
C GLU A 164 26.61 -4.77 -4.38
N ALA A 165 25.77 -4.00 -3.67
CA ALA A 165 25.55 -2.59 -4.00
C ALA A 165 26.81 -1.74 -3.82
N GLN A 166 27.61 -2.00 -2.78
CA GLN A 166 28.89 -1.31 -2.54
C GLN A 166 29.92 -1.63 -3.63
N GLU A 167 30.01 -2.90 -4.07
CA GLU A 167 30.89 -3.31 -5.17
C GLU A 167 30.51 -2.58 -6.45
N ILE A 168 29.21 -2.54 -6.82
CA ILE A 168 28.74 -1.82 -8.01
C ILE A 168 29.11 -0.33 -7.94
N LEU A 169 28.86 0.31 -6.79
CA LEU A 169 29.21 1.73 -6.60
C LEU A 169 30.70 1.98 -6.72
N SER A 170 31.55 1.04 -6.26
CA SER A 170 33.01 1.17 -6.38
C SER A 170 33.49 1.13 -7.84
N LEU A 171 32.77 0.43 -8.71
CA LEU A 171 33.06 0.32 -10.15
C LEU A 171 32.63 1.56 -10.96
N ILE A 172 31.62 2.30 -10.48
CA ILE A 172 31.10 3.50 -11.15
C ILE A 172 32.02 4.73 -10.94
N HIS A 173 32.88 4.71 -9.93
CA HIS A 173 33.80 5.80 -9.59
C HIS A 173 35.19 5.64 -10.25
N ILE A 174 35.33 4.74 -11.20
CA ILE A 174 36.51 4.66 -12.10
C ILE A 174 36.12 5.30 -13.44
#